data_d52a41aeae4e8b49d538e6897fe31f7e
#
_entry.id   d52a41aeae4e8b49d538e6897fe31f7e
#
_cell.length_a   1.000
_cell.length_b   1.000
_cell.length_c   1.000
_cell.angle_alpha   90.00
_cell.angle_beta   90.00
_cell.angle_gamma   90.00
#
_symmetry.space_group_name_H-M   'P 1'
#
loop_
_entity.id
_entity.type
_entity.pdbx_description
1 polymer ?
#
loop_
_entity_poly.entity_id
_entity_poly.type
_entity_poly.pdbx_seq_one_letter_code
_entity_poly.pdbx_strand_id
1 'polypeptide(L)'
;MNEYVFLYRGGERATSPELVQQILQKWYAWFQTIEAKDRLVARGQPLDPTGKVVNTKRVVVDGPYAEAKDLVGGYSLVKAASIEEASELAKGCPLLERGGQVEVRPVMKM
;
A
#
# COMPACT_ATOMS: atom_id res chain seq x y z
N MET A 1 -19.94 1.05 -7.63
CA MET A 1 -18.64 1.71 -7.33
C MET A 1 -17.53 1.00 -8.06
N ASN A 2 -16.46 1.71 -8.33
CA ASN A 2 -15.26 1.14 -8.93
C ASN A 2 -14.29 0.70 -7.85
N GLU A 3 -13.38 -0.22 -8.21
CA GLU A 3 -12.31 -0.64 -7.32
C GLU A 3 -11.01 0.08 -7.65
N TYR A 4 -10.22 0.32 -6.60
CA TYR A 4 -8.92 0.98 -6.69
C TYR A 4 -7.94 0.22 -5.82
N VAL A 5 -6.71 0.08 -6.32
CA VAL A 5 -5.64 -0.49 -5.51
C VAL A 5 -4.82 0.67 -4.93
N PHE A 6 -4.47 0.52 -3.65
CA PHE A 6 -3.49 1.36 -3.00
C PHE A 6 -2.17 0.61 -3.01
N LEU A 7 -1.15 1.20 -3.60
CA LEU A 7 0.21 0.68 -3.56
C LEU A 7 1.02 1.56 -2.61
N TYR A 8 1.55 0.95 -1.56
CA TYR A 8 2.30 1.66 -0.53
C TYR A 8 3.77 1.65 -0.90
N ARG A 9 4.36 2.83 -1.14
CA ARG A 9 5.72 2.96 -1.66
C ARG A 9 6.62 3.70 -0.69
N GLY A 10 7.83 3.17 -0.49
CA GLY A 10 8.86 3.81 0.33
C GLY A 10 8.50 3.85 1.80
N GLY A 11 8.95 4.91 2.46
CA GLY A 11 8.72 5.10 3.89
C GLY A 11 9.89 4.62 4.74
N GLU A 12 10.05 5.24 5.91
CA GLU A 12 11.08 4.87 6.86
C GLU A 12 10.69 3.62 7.61
N ARG A 13 11.66 2.73 7.84
CA ARG A 13 11.45 1.52 8.62
C ARG A 13 11.42 1.84 10.11
N ALA A 14 10.60 1.09 10.84
CA ALA A 14 10.63 1.13 12.30
C ALA A 14 11.93 0.51 12.80
N THR A 15 12.54 1.17 13.78
CA THR A 15 13.84 0.76 14.35
C THR A 15 13.71 0.06 15.69
N SER A 16 12.51 -0.04 16.24
CA SER A 16 12.28 -0.70 17.53
C SER A 16 10.96 -1.45 17.52
N PRO A 17 10.82 -2.52 18.35
CA PRO A 17 9.55 -3.24 18.47
C PRO A 17 8.40 -2.35 18.93
N GLU A 18 8.66 -1.38 19.81
CA GLU A 18 7.66 -0.44 20.31
C GLU A 18 7.14 0.44 19.20
N LEU A 19 8.02 0.91 18.32
CA LEU A 19 7.63 1.74 17.18
C LEU A 19 6.82 0.93 16.17
N VAL A 20 7.18 -0.34 15.93
CA VAL A 20 6.40 -1.25 15.09
C VAL A 20 4.97 -1.36 15.61
N GLN A 21 4.79 -1.55 16.90
CA GLN A 21 3.47 -1.68 17.51
C GLN A 21 2.64 -0.40 17.34
N GLN A 22 3.26 0.76 17.56
CA GLN A 22 2.59 2.05 17.38
C GLN A 22 2.14 2.26 15.93
N ILE A 23 3.01 1.90 14.97
CA ILE A 23 2.70 2.01 13.55
C ILE A 23 1.54 1.08 13.19
N LEU A 24 1.59 -0.18 13.64
CA LEU A 24 0.51 -1.14 13.36
C LEU A 24 -0.84 -0.66 13.89
N GLN A 25 -0.85 -0.08 15.09
CA GLN A 25 -2.09 0.46 15.67
C GLN A 25 -2.66 1.58 14.80
N LYS A 26 -1.81 2.45 14.26
CA LYS A 26 -2.23 3.52 13.35
C LYS A 26 -2.83 2.96 12.06
N TRP A 27 -2.21 1.91 11.49
CA TRP A 27 -2.73 1.25 10.30
C TRP A 27 -4.10 0.61 10.55
N TYR A 28 -4.25 -0.10 11.66
CA TYR A 28 -5.53 -0.71 12.02
C TYR A 28 -6.61 0.35 12.21
N ALA A 29 -6.29 1.46 12.86
CA ALA A 29 -7.23 2.56 13.05
C ALA A 29 -7.67 3.16 11.71
N TRP A 30 -6.73 3.35 10.79
CA TRP A 30 -7.03 3.86 9.45
C TRP A 30 -7.91 2.90 8.65
N PHE A 31 -7.59 1.61 8.65
CA PHE A 31 -8.42 0.60 7.99
C PHE A 31 -9.84 0.59 8.56
N GLN A 32 -9.98 0.74 9.88
CA GLN A 32 -11.29 0.81 10.50
C GLN A 32 -12.11 2.00 10.00
N THR A 33 -11.48 3.16 9.75
CA THR A 33 -12.20 4.32 9.19
C THR A 33 -12.72 4.04 7.78
N ILE A 34 -11.95 3.34 6.96
CA ILE A 34 -12.34 2.96 5.59
C ILE A 34 -13.46 1.92 5.65
N GLU A 35 -13.32 0.94 6.54
CA GLU A 35 -14.31 -0.13 6.75
C GLU A 35 -15.64 0.44 7.23
N ALA A 36 -15.62 1.43 8.14
CA ALA A 36 -16.82 2.09 8.65
C ALA A 36 -17.57 2.84 7.54
N LYS A 37 -16.91 3.26 6.49
CA LYS A 37 -17.52 3.89 5.31
C LYS A 37 -17.95 2.88 4.26
N ASP A 38 -17.79 1.59 4.52
CA ASP A 38 -18.05 0.51 3.56
C ASP A 38 -17.25 0.69 2.27
N ARG A 39 -15.98 1.06 2.40
CA ARG A 39 -15.08 1.30 1.28
C ARG A 39 -13.93 0.30 1.18
N LEU A 40 -13.70 -0.51 2.21
CA LEU A 40 -12.61 -1.49 2.22
C LEU A 40 -13.07 -2.79 1.56
N VAL A 41 -12.38 -3.19 0.48
CA VAL A 41 -12.59 -4.47 -0.19
C VAL A 41 -11.66 -5.52 0.41
N ALA A 42 -10.39 -5.20 0.53
CA ALA A 42 -9.39 -6.07 1.16
C ALA A 42 -8.27 -5.22 1.74
N ARG A 43 -7.84 -5.57 2.96
CA ARG A 43 -6.67 -4.91 3.57
C ARG A 43 -5.40 -5.17 2.78
N GLY A 44 -5.33 -6.29 2.07
CA GLY A 44 -4.14 -6.71 1.37
C GLY A 44 -3.08 -7.22 2.32
N GLN A 45 -1.83 -7.15 1.87
CA GLN A 45 -0.70 -7.69 2.63
C GLN A 45 0.48 -6.75 2.60
N PRO A 46 1.24 -6.66 3.69
CA PRO A 46 2.58 -6.09 3.63
C PRO A 46 3.49 -7.06 2.89
N LEU A 47 4.49 -6.52 2.20
CA LEU A 47 5.44 -7.31 1.41
C LEU A 47 6.83 -7.24 2.04
N ASP A 48 7.53 -8.37 2.00
CA ASP A 48 8.94 -8.42 2.38
C ASP A 48 9.75 -7.60 1.37
N PRO A 49 10.82 -6.91 1.79
CA PRO A 49 11.61 -6.09 0.88
C PRO A 49 12.51 -6.89 -0.08
N THR A 50 12.59 -8.21 0.08
CA THR A 50 13.33 -9.09 -0.85
C THR A 50 12.43 -9.57 -1.96
N GLY A 51 13.03 -10.02 -3.06
CA GLY A 51 12.26 -10.58 -4.16
C GLY A 51 13.12 -10.99 -5.34
N LYS A 52 12.45 -11.45 -6.37
CA LYS A 52 13.05 -11.85 -7.65
C LYS A 52 12.30 -11.18 -8.79
N VAL A 53 12.99 -10.99 -9.88
CA VAL A 53 12.41 -10.46 -11.11
C VAL A 53 12.62 -11.48 -12.22
N VAL A 54 11.58 -11.81 -12.95
CA VAL A 54 11.68 -12.62 -14.18
C VAL A 54 11.60 -11.63 -15.33
N ASN A 55 12.66 -11.56 -16.14
CA ASN A 55 12.75 -10.58 -17.22
C ASN A 55 12.12 -11.11 -18.53
N THR A 56 12.20 -10.30 -19.58
CA THR A 56 11.60 -10.63 -20.88
C THR A 56 12.26 -11.85 -21.55
N LYS A 57 13.49 -12.17 -21.18
CA LYS A 57 14.21 -13.35 -21.66
C LYS A 57 13.91 -14.60 -20.84
N ARG A 58 12.99 -14.49 -19.88
CA ARG A 58 12.61 -15.56 -18.95
C ARG A 58 13.75 -15.97 -18.02
N VAL A 59 14.65 -15.05 -17.75
CA VAL A 59 15.74 -15.25 -16.80
C VAL A 59 15.33 -14.65 -15.46
N VAL A 60 15.58 -15.40 -14.38
CA VAL A 60 15.30 -14.93 -13.01
C VAL A 60 16.53 -14.18 -12.50
N VAL A 61 16.32 -12.95 -12.07
CA VAL A 61 17.38 -12.12 -11.50
C VAL A 61 16.96 -11.66 -10.10
N ASP A 62 17.93 -11.21 -9.31
CA ASP A 62 17.64 -10.70 -7.99
C ASP A 62 16.83 -9.42 -8.08
N GLY A 63 15.90 -9.26 -7.14
CA GLY A 63 15.08 -8.09 -6.98
C GLY A 63 15.18 -7.56 -5.56
N PRO A 64 14.29 -6.65 -5.22
CA PRO A 64 13.12 -6.19 -5.97
C PRO A 64 13.46 -5.30 -7.15
N TYR A 65 12.46 -5.02 -7.97
CA TYR A 65 12.61 -4.25 -9.21
C TYR A 65 13.02 -2.79 -8.97
N ALA A 66 12.54 -2.20 -7.90
CA ALA A 66 12.72 -0.78 -7.62
C ALA A 66 13.61 -0.54 -6.40
N GLU A 67 14.22 0.65 -6.35
CA GLU A 67 14.97 1.11 -5.18
C GLU A 67 14.05 1.32 -3.97
N ALA A 68 14.65 1.39 -2.77
CA ALA A 68 13.90 1.45 -1.52
C ALA A 68 12.85 2.57 -1.48
N LYS A 69 13.16 3.74 -2.03
CA LYS A 69 12.24 4.90 -2.02
C LYS A 69 10.99 4.67 -2.88
N ASP A 70 11.07 3.79 -3.88
CA ASP A 70 10.00 3.51 -4.83
C ASP A 70 9.44 2.09 -4.65
N LEU A 71 10.01 1.34 -3.73
CA LEU A 71 9.63 -0.05 -3.49
C LEU A 71 8.20 -0.15 -2.99
N VAL A 72 7.43 -1.04 -3.61
CA VAL A 72 6.08 -1.35 -3.13
C VAL A 72 6.21 -2.24 -1.90
N GLY A 73 5.83 -1.70 -0.75
CA GLY A 73 5.90 -2.40 0.53
C GLY A 73 4.59 -3.07 0.95
N GLY A 74 3.55 -2.94 0.15
CA GLY A 74 2.26 -3.56 0.42
C GLY A 74 1.18 -3.01 -0.48
N TYR A 75 -0.02 -3.54 -0.33
CA TYR A 75 -1.17 -3.12 -1.12
C TYR A 75 -2.46 -3.31 -0.35
N SER A 76 -3.47 -2.54 -0.75
CA SER A 76 -4.85 -2.71 -0.28
C SER A 76 -5.80 -2.49 -1.45
N LEU A 77 -7.02 -2.96 -1.31
CA LEU A 77 -8.06 -2.79 -2.31
C LEU A 77 -9.25 -2.08 -1.68
N VAL A 78 -9.66 -0.98 -2.29
CA VAL A 78 -10.81 -0.19 -1.82
C VAL A 78 -11.81 -0.01 -2.95
N LYS A 79 -13.02 0.40 -2.61
CA LYS A 79 -14.02 0.80 -3.59
C LYS A 79 -14.41 2.25 -3.34
N ALA A 80 -14.70 2.96 -4.41
CA ALA A 80 -15.08 4.37 -4.35
C ALA A 80 -15.87 4.76 -5.59
N ALA A 81 -16.58 5.87 -5.52
CA ALA A 81 -17.35 6.39 -6.64
C ALA A 81 -16.41 6.97 -7.73
N SER A 82 -15.24 7.44 -7.35
CA SER A 82 -14.28 8.08 -8.24
C SER A 82 -12.87 7.95 -7.68
N ILE A 83 -11.87 8.24 -8.53
CA ILE A 83 -10.47 8.25 -8.08
C ILE A 83 -10.23 9.38 -7.07
N GLU A 84 -10.96 10.46 -7.17
CA GLU A 84 -10.88 11.57 -6.22
C GLU A 84 -11.31 11.12 -4.83
N GLU A 85 -12.40 10.37 -4.72
CA GLU A 85 -12.84 9.82 -3.44
C GLU A 85 -11.82 8.82 -2.89
N ALA A 86 -11.30 7.92 -3.74
CA ALA A 86 -10.27 6.97 -3.33
C ALA A 86 -9.01 7.69 -2.83
N SER A 87 -8.61 8.75 -3.51
CA SER A 87 -7.45 9.55 -3.13
C SER A 87 -7.66 10.27 -1.80
N GLU A 88 -8.86 10.73 -1.52
CA GLU A 88 -9.19 11.31 -0.21
C GLU A 88 -9.06 10.28 0.91
N LEU A 89 -9.49 9.05 0.67
CA LEU A 89 -9.29 7.96 1.64
C LEU A 89 -7.81 7.71 1.91
N ALA A 90 -6.98 7.78 0.87
CA ALA A 90 -5.54 7.52 0.96
C ALA A 90 -4.81 8.59 1.80
N LYS A 91 -5.35 9.81 1.89
CA LYS A 91 -4.73 10.89 2.67
C LYS A 91 -4.60 10.57 4.17
N GLY A 92 -5.39 9.64 4.67
CA GLY A 92 -5.30 9.20 6.06
C GLY A 92 -4.25 8.13 6.33
N CYS A 93 -3.54 7.66 5.31
CA CYS A 93 -2.60 6.55 5.44
C CYS A 93 -1.41 6.91 6.33
N PRO A 94 -1.11 6.10 7.36
CA PRO A 94 0.01 6.37 8.25
C PRO A 94 1.38 6.39 7.56
N LEU A 95 1.51 5.76 6.39
CA LEU A 95 2.76 5.75 5.64
C LEU A 95 3.22 7.17 5.29
N LEU A 96 2.30 8.10 5.08
CA LEU A 96 2.61 9.48 4.73
C LEU A 96 3.40 10.20 5.84
N GLU A 97 3.16 9.82 7.10
CA GLU A 97 3.89 10.37 8.24
C GLU A 97 5.36 9.92 8.27
N ARG A 98 5.68 8.88 7.52
CA ARG A 98 7.00 8.25 7.52
C ARG A 98 7.74 8.45 6.20
N GLY A 99 7.32 9.44 5.41
CA GLY A 99 7.99 9.79 4.15
C GLY A 99 7.66 8.88 2.98
N GLY A 100 6.70 7.99 3.13
CA GLY A 100 6.22 7.16 2.02
C GLY A 100 5.12 7.83 1.24
N GLN A 101 4.64 7.12 0.23
CA GLN A 101 3.60 7.59 -0.68
C GLN A 101 2.59 6.48 -0.94
N VAL A 102 1.36 6.85 -1.25
CA VAL A 102 0.33 5.91 -1.67
C VAL A 102 0.00 6.20 -3.13
N GLU A 103 0.25 5.22 -3.98
CA GLU A 103 -0.17 5.28 -5.37
C GLU A 103 -1.57 4.72 -5.47
N VAL A 104 -2.49 5.48 -6.06
CA VAL A 104 -3.90 5.08 -6.21
C VAL A 104 -4.13 4.74 -7.68
N ARG A 105 -4.50 3.49 -7.97
CA ARG A 105 -4.68 3.03 -9.34
C ARG A 105 -6.07 2.40 -9.52
N PRO A 106 -6.82 2.82 -10.55
CA PRO A 106 -8.07 2.12 -10.87
C PRO A 106 -7.81 0.68 -11.27
N VAL A 107 -8.64 -0.22 -10.78
CA VAL A 107 -8.64 -1.61 -11.24
C VAL A 107 -9.41 -1.66 -12.55
N MET A 108 -8.79 -2.22 -13.58
CA MET A 108 -9.41 -2.34 -14.89
C MET A 108 -10.49 -3.42 -14.85
N LYS A 109 -11.68 -3.10 -15.34
CA LYS A 109 -12.72 -4.11 -15.51
C LYS A 109 -12.43 -4.89 -16.78
N MET A 110 -12.35 -6.20 -16.63
CA MET A 110 -12.04 -7.11 -17.74
C MET A 110 -13.32 -7.75 -18.29
#